data_c815f8019b827461f284d670787de19a
#
_entry.id   c815f8019b827461f284d670787de19a
#
_cell.length_a   1.000
_cell.length_b   1.000
_cell.length_c   1.000
_cell.angle_alpha   90.00
_cell.angle_beta   90.00
_cell.angle_gamma   90.00
#
_symmetry.space_group_name_H-M   'P 1'
#
loop_
_entity.id
_entity.type
_entity.pdbx_description
1 polymer ?
#
loop_
_entity_poly.entity_id
_entity_poly.type
_entity_poly.pdbx_seq_one_letter_code
_entity_poly.pdbx_strand_id
1 'polypeptide(L)'
;MAEALSASNMAVRLAPSPSTSLTNALHLRAKVLLASAEPGLALRDATLAGIKGSWPEKELYKLYQLQADCQLALGQEGEGLKCLHRALSALDRSKLGEEEIGRERTAIQQRLAIVGKKKDQTRKRRNTAKEETAKMSGRHPRYPSLSNSLEVRHNNIEGRHVVARRVVQHGEILALEEPVVHCLVSTHLDKRCSNCLAPVIAPLPCASCSQVR
;
A
#
# COMPACT_ATOMS: atom_id res chain seq x y z
N MET A 1 2.37 0.01 18.24
CA MET A 1 2.09 0.19 16.80
C MET A 1 1.11 -0.85 16.27
N ALA A 2 1.37 -2.17 16.44
CA ALA A 2 0.49 -3.25 15.97
C ALA A 2 -0.93 -3.16 16.56
N GLU A 3 -1.07 -2.88 17.84
CA GLU A 3 -2.37 -2.70 18.50
C GLU A 3 -3.17 -1.51 17.94
N ALA A 4 -2.49 -0.38 17.68
CA ALA A 4 -3.14 0.80 17.08
C ALA A 4 -3.66 0.49 15.66
N LEU A 5 -2.90 -0.30 14.88
CA LEU A 5 -3.33 -0.73 13.55
C LEU A 5 -4.51 -1.70 13.65
N SER A 6 -4.47 -2.66 14.56
CA SER A 6 -5.58 -3.60 14.82
C SER A 6 -6.86 -2.85 15.21
N ALA A 7 -6.77 -1.92 16.16
CA ALA A 7 -7.91 -1.13 16.59
C ALA A 7 -8.47 -0.26 15.44
N SER A 8 -7.61 0.38 14.64
CA SER A 8 -8.04 1.19 13.50
C SER A 8 -8.64 0.35 12.38
N ASN A 9 -8.16 -0.87 12.14
CA ASN A 9 -8.77 -1.83 11.21
C ASN A 9 -10.18 -2.22 11.67
N MET A 10 -10.36 -2.48 12.96
CA MET A 10 -11.67 -2.77 13.56
C MET A 10 -12.63 -1.58 13.39
N ALA A 11 -12.16 -0.36 13.67
CA ALA A 11 -12.97 0.85 13.51
C ALA A 11 -13.45 1.05 12.08
N VAL A 12 -12.59 0.84 11.07
CA VAL A 12 -12.98 0.92 9.65
C VAL A 12 -13.98 -0.17 9.28
N ARG A 13 -13.82 -1.39 9.82
CA ARG A 13 -14.71 -2.52 9.54
C ARG A 13 -16.11 -2.33 10.12
N LEU A 14 -16.22 -1.74 11.30
CA LEU A 14 -17.50 -1.56 12.01
C LEU A 14 -18.21 -0.26 11.64
N ALA A 15 -17.52 0.69 11.04
CA ALA A 15 -18.12 1.97 10.69
C ALA A 15 -19.16 1.82 9.55
N PRO A 16 -20.37 2.38 9.68
CA PRO A 16 -21.34 2.40 8.61
C PRO A 16 -20.82 3.17 7.38
N SER A 17 -21.24 2.74 6.19
CA SER A 17 -20.85 3.43 4.95
C SER A 17 -22.11 3.92 4.20
N PRO A 18 -22.17 5.20 3.76
CA PRO A 18 -21.26 6.30 4.08
C PRO A 18 -21.55 6.92 5.46
N SER A 19 -20.50 7.31 6.20
CA SER A 19 -20.67 8.00 7.48
C SER A 19 -19.44 8.81 7.89
N THR A 20 -19.66 9.79 8.77
CA THR A 20 -18.57 10.54 9.43
C THR A 20 -17.66 9.60 10.25
N SER A 21 -18.24 8.55 10.86
CA SER A 21 -17.48 7.55 11.60
C SER A 21 -16.49 6.81 10.71
N LEU A 22 -16.90 6.40 9.49
CA LEU A 22 -16.01 5.78 8.52
C LEU A 22 -14.90 6.72 8.09
N THR A 23 -15.22 7.98 7.83
CA THR A 23 -14.25 9.01 7.45
C THR A 23 -13.19 9.20 8.53
N ASN A 24 -13.61 9.33 9.79
CA ASN A 24 -12.72 9.46 10.93
C ASN A 24 -11.85 8.20 11.13
N ALA A 25 -12.44 7.02 11.01
CA ALA A 25 -11.72 5.75 11.12
C ALA A 25 -10.64 5.60 10.03
N LEU A 26 -10.95 5.93 8.78
CA LEU A 26 -10.00 5.93 7.67
C LEU A 26 -8.88 6.95 7.89
N HIS A 27 -9.21 8.16 8.35
CA HIS A 27 -8.21 9.19 8.65
C HIS A 27 -7.25 8.75 9.78
N LEU A 28 -7.78 8.20 10.86
CA LEU A 28 -6.97 7.67 11.96
C LEU A 28 -6.08 6.52 11.50
N ARG A 29 -6.63 5.59 10.71
CA ARG A 29 -5.85 4.47 10.17
C ARG A 29 -4.77 4.95 9.20
N ALA A 30 -5.04 5.95 8.38
CA ALA A 30 -4.04 6.55 7.51
C ALA A 30 -2.86 7.13 8.28
N LYS A 31 -3.11 7.79 9.44
CA LYS A 31 -2.03 8.27 10.32
C LYS A 31 -1.20 7.12 10.90
N VAL A 32 -1.85 6.05 11.36
CA VAL A 32 -1.16 4.86 11.88
C VAL A 32 -0.32 4.18 10.80
N LEU A 33 -0.87 4.02 9.60
CA LEU A 33 -0.16 3.43 8.45
C LEU A 33 1.04 4.28 8.04
N LEU A 34 0.91 5.59 8.00
CA LEU A 34 2.03 6.48 7.70
C LEU A 34 3.15 6.36 8.75
N ALA A 35 2.80 6.30 10.02
CA ALA A 35 3.75 6.08 11.11
C ALA A 35 4.37 4.67 11.09
N SER A 36 3.72 3.70 10.44
CA SER A 36 4.21 2.33 10.23
C SER A 36 5.03 2.18 8.94
N ALA A 37 5.42 3.27 8.30
CA ALA A 37 6.15 3.29 7.02
C ALA A 37 5.40 2.64 5.85
N GLU A 38 4.05 2.69 5.87
CA GLU A 38 3.16 2.21 4.81
C GLU A 38 2.44 3.37 4.10
N PRO A 39 3.18 4.30 3.46
CA PRO A 39 2.61 5.54 2.92
C PRO A 39 1.63 5.31 1.77
N GLY A 40 1.78 4.21 1.01
CA GLY A 40 0.86 3.86 -0.08
C GLY A 40 -0.53 3.49 0.43
N LEU A 41 -0.60 2.68 1.49
CA LEU A 41 -1.86 2.32 2.14
C LEU A 41 -2.47 3.52 2.88
N ALA A 42 -1.64 4.34 3.51
CA ALA A 42 -2.07 5.58 4.17
C ALA A 42 -2.71 6.57 3.16
N LEU A 43 -2.10 6.75 1.99
CA LEU A 43 -2.64 7.60 0.93
C LEU A 43 -3.98 7.09 0.40
N ARG A 44 -4.11 5.78 0.22
CA ARG A 44 -5.38 5.14 -0.16
C ARG A 44 -6.49 5.48 0.83
N ASP A 45 -6.24 5.29 2.11
CA ASP A 45 -7.22 5.54 3.16
C ASP A 45 -7.57 7.04 3.27
N ALA A 46 -6.57 7.92 3.19
CA ALA A 46 -6.79 9.37 3.16
C ALA A 46 -7.60 9.83 1.93
N THR A 47 -7.41 9.17 0.79
CA THR A 47 -8.19 9.44 -0.42
C THR A 47 -9.63 8.96 -0.27
N LEU A 48 -9.82 7.75 0.23
CA LEU A 48 -11.16 7.19 0.49
C LEU A 48 -11.95 8.00 1.52
N ALA A 49 -11.30 8.53 2.55
CA ALA A 49 -11.90 9.42 3.52
C ALA A 49 -12.49 10.68 2.85
N GLY A 50 -11.81 11.23 1.83
CA GLY A 50 -12.31 12.38 1.07
C GLY A 50 -13.48 12.07 0.14
N ILE A 51 -13.57 10.85 -0.39
CA ILE A 51 -14.60 10.45 -1.36
C ILE A 51 -15.86 9.91 -0.67
N LYS A 52 -15.67 9.04 0.32
CA LYS A 52 -16.79 8.28 0.93
C LYS A 52 -17.38 8.91 2.18
N GLY A 53 -16.75 9.92 2.73
CA GLY A 53 -17.18 10.51 3.99
C GLY A 53 -17.72 11.91 3.83
N SER A 54 -18.61 12.27 4.74
CA SER A 54 -18.97 13.67 4.98
C SER A 54 -17.86 14.30 5.82
N TRP A 55 -16.73 14.60 5.20
CA TRP A 55 -15.65 15.29 5.88
C TRP A 55 -16.11 16.72 6.19
N PRO A 56 -16.03 17.18 7.45
CA PRO A 56 -16.43 18.55 7.79
C PRO A 56 -15.57 19.56 7.02
N GLU A 57 -16.22 20.50 6.34
CA GLU A 57 -15.53 21.50 5.52
C GLU A 57 -14.45 22.26 6.31
N LYS A 58 -14.74 22.57 7.58
CA LYS A 58 -13.81 23.23 8.50
C LYS A 58 -12.52 22.46 8.79
N GLU A 59 -12.51 21.14 8.53
CA GLU A 59 -11.35 20.25 8.79
C GLU A 59 -10.74 19.69 7.53
N LEU A 60 -11.24 20.06 6.35
CA LEU A 60 -10.79 19.53 5.06
C LEU A 60 -9.29 19.78 4.83
N TYR A 61 -8.74 20.86 5.36
CA TYR A 61 -7.31 21.14 5.29
C TYR A 61 -6.45 20.06 5.97
N LYS A 62 -6.93 19.44 7.07
CA LYS A 62 -6.23 18.35 7.76
C LYS A 62 -6.12 17.10 6.87
N LEU A 63 -7.16 16.83 6.10
CA LEU A 63 -7.14 15.72 5.15
C LEU A 63 -6.09 15.94 4.05
N TYR A 64 -6.05 17.15 3.47
CA TYR A 64 -5.06 17.49 2.44
C TYR A 64 -3.64 17.52 2.99
N GLN A 65 -3.44 17.93 4.25
CA GLN A 65 -2.14 17.83 4.92
C GLN A 65 -1.69 16.36 5.03
N LEU A 66 -2.58 15.45 5.46
CA LEU A 66 -2.26 14.03 5.56
C LEU A 66 -1.96 13.42 4.19
N GLN A 67 -2.72 13.76 3.15
CA GLN A 67 -2.41 13.34 1.78
C GLN A 67 -1.04 13.85 1.33
N ALA A 68 -0.68 15.10 1.67
CA ALA A 68 0.64 15.64 1.38
C ALA A 68 1.75 14.85 2.07
N ASP A 69 1.58 14.50 3.36
CA ASP A 69 2.54 13.68 4.10
C ASP A 69 2.76 12.33 3.45
N CYS A 70 1.68 11.66 3.02
CA CYS A 70 1.76 10.39 2.33
C CYS A 70 2.50 10.53 0.98
N GLN A 71 2.19 11.54 0.18
CA GLN A 71 2.83 11.80 -1.11
C GLN A 71 4.33 12.08 -0.94
N LEU A 72 4.70 12.88 0.05
CA LEU A 72 6.10 13.19 0.36
C LEU A 72 6.86 11.95 0.83
N ALA A 73 6.25 11.11 1.65
CA ALA A 73 6.83 9.84 2.09
C ALA A 73 7.03 8.86 0.91
N LEU A 74 6.19 8.92 -0.13
CA LEU A 74 6.35 8.17 -1.38
C LEU A 74 7.39 8.79 -2.34
N GLY A 75 8.02 9.91 -1.97
CA GLY A 75 8.94 10.64 -2.85
C GLY A 75 8.24 11.38 -3.99
N GLN A 76 6.93 11.56 -3.93
CA GLN A 76 6.11 12.25 -4.93
C GLN A 76 5.97 13.74 -4.58
N GLU A 77 7.09 14.46 -4.56
CA GLU A 77 7.17 15.84 -4.08
C GLU A 77 6.18 16.78 -4.81
N GLY A 78 6.03 16.64 -6.12
CA GLY A 78 5.12 17.46 -6.91
C GLY A 78 3.65 17.31 -6.49
N GLU A 79 3.21 16.09 -6.20
CA GLU A 79 1.85 15.82 -5.71
C GLU A 79 1.70 16.26 -4.25
N GLY A 80 2.73 16.07 -3.43
CA GLY A 80 2.76 16.60 -2.06
C GLY A 80 2.58 18.11 -2.00
N LEU A 81 3.28 18.87 -2.86
CA LEU A 81 3.12 20.32 -2.98
C LEU A 81 1.70 20.71 -3.39
N LYS A 82 1.12 20.02 -4.38
CA LYS A 82 -0.29 20.25 -4.80
C LYS A 82 -1.27 20.02 -3.63
N CYS A 83 -1.05 18.99 -2.83
CA CYS A 83 -1.88 18.72 -1.65
C CYS A 83 -1.72 19.82 -0.58
N LEU A 84 -0.50 20.33 -0.34
CA LEU A 84 -0.30 21.46 0.58
C LEU A 84 -0.98 22.76 0.10
N HIS A 85 -0.94 23.05 -1.20
CA HIS A 85 -1.70 24.18 -1.76
C HIS A 85 -3.22 24.01 -1.61
N ARG A 86 -3.73 22.78 -1.81
CA ARG A 86 -5.15 22.47 -1.54
C ARG A 86 -5.48 22.65 -0.06
N ALA A 87 -4.56 22.29 0.83
CA ALA A 87 -4.75 22.50 2.27
C ALA A 87 -4.86 23.98 2.63
N LEU A 88 -4.03 24.86 2.05
CA LEU A 88 -4.16 26.32 2.22
C LEU A 88 -5.50 26.83 1.74
N SER A 89 -5.91 26.46 0.52
CA SER A 89 -7.19 26.87 -0.05
C SER A 89 -8.39 26.36 0.77
N ALA A 90 -8.29 25.19 1.39
CA ALA A 90 -9.32 24.65 2.26
C ALA A 90 -9.34 25.37 3.62
N LEU A 91 -8.17 25.73 4.14
CA LEU A 91 -8.03 26.50 5.39
C LEU A 91 -8.67 27.89 5.25
N ASP A 92 -8.47 28.57 4.11
CA ASP A 92 -9.06 29.87 3.82
C ASP A 92 -10.59 29.84 3.80
N ARG A 93 -11.18 28.70 3.43
CA ARG A 93 -12.63 28.47 3.46
C ARG A 93 -13.14 27.91 4.78
N SER A 94 -12.23 27.48 5.66
CA SER A 94 -12.63 26.97 6.96
C SER A 94 -13.16 28.12 7.82
N LYS A 95 -14.28 27.98 8.46
CA LYS A 95 -14.84 28.99 9.36
C LYS A 95 -14.21 28.87 10.77
N LEU A 96 -12.87 28.74 10.84
CA LEU A 96 -12.09 28.70 12.07
C LEU A 96 -11.80 30.12 12.57
N GLY A 97 -11.37 30.23 13.81
CA GLY A 97 -10.93 31.52 14.36
C GLY A 97 -9.65 32.01 13.68
N GLU A 98 -9.49 33.33 13.56
CA GLU A 98 -8.33 33.94 12.87
C GLU A 98 -6.98 33.49 13.44
N GLU A 99 -6.89 33.33 14.75
CA GLU A 99 -5.67 32.85 15.42
C GLU A 99 -5.30 31.42 15.03
N GLU A 100 -6.30 30.53 14.93
CA GLU A 100 -6.09 29.14 14.51
C GLU A 100 -5.71 29.06 13.02
N ILE A 101 -6.38 29.84 12.17
CA ILE A 101 -6.04 29.97 10.75
C ILE A 101 -4.60 30.46 10.58
N GLY A 102 -4.20 31.47 11.35
CA GLY A 102 -2.84 32.02 11.30
C GLY A 102 -1.77 30.99 11.65
N ARG A 103 -1.99 30.23 12.71
CA ARG A 103 -1.07 29.16 13.14
C ARG A 103 -0.93 28.06 12.09
N GLU A 104 -2.06 27.54 11.59
CA GLU A 104 -2.08 26.46 10.61
C GLU A 104 -1.50 26.91 9.26
N ARG A 105 -1.81 28.12 8.82
CA ARG A 105 -1.25 28.72 7.61
C ARG A 105 0.27 28.80 7.67
N THR A 106 0.81 29.30 8.78
CA THR A 106 2.25 29.40 8.97
C THR A 106 2.91 28.02 8.92
N ALA A 107 2.32 27.02 9.58
CA ALA A 107 2.82 25.65 9.55
C ALA A 107 2.85 25.05 8.12
N ILE A 108 1.77 25.23 7.35
CA ILE A 108 1.71 24.74 5.97
C ILE A 108 2.72 25.48 5.07
N GLN A 109 2.86 26.81 5.22
CA GLN A 109 3.82 27.60 4.45
C GLN A 109 5.26 27.21 4.72
N GLN A 110 5.62 26.96 5.99
CA GLN A 110 6.96 26.46 6.35
C GLN A 110 7.24 25.12 5.68
N ARG A 111 6.26 24.21 5.65
CA ARG A 111 6.38 22.91 4.96
C ARG A 111 6.56 23.07 3.45
N LEU A 112 5.80 23.97 2.81
CA LEU A 112 5.97 24.30 1.39
C LEU A 112 7.39 24.81 1.08
N ALA A 113 7.93 25.68 1.94
CA ALA A 113 9.29 26.20 1.78
C ALA A 113 10.37 25.11 1.92
N ILE A 114 10.19 24.17 2.85
CA ILE A 114 11.13 23.04 3.05
C ILE A 114 11.11 22.10 1.84
N VAL A 115 9.93 21.71 1.38
CA VAL A 115 9.78 20.78 0.25
C VAL A 115 10.24 21.43 -1.06
N GLY A 116 9.95 22.72 -1.26
CA GLY A 116 10.40 23.48 -2.45
C GLY A 116 11.94 23.54 -2.56
N LYS A 117 12.65 23.68 -1.45
CA LYS A 117 14.13 23.68 -1.43
C LYS A 117 14.73 22.30 -1.74
N LYS A 118 14.09 21.19 -1.36
CA LYS A 118 14.55 19.83 -1.67
C LYS A 118 14.45 19.49 -3.16
N LYS A 119 13.50 20.05 -3.88
CA LYS A 119 13.27 19.77 -5.30
C LYS A 119 14.48 20.11 -6.17
N ASP A 120 15.31 21.09 -5.78
CA ASP A 120 16.53 21.47 -6.50
C ASP A 120 17.69 20.47 -6.33
N GLN A 121 17.70 19.69 -5.23
CA GLN A 121 18.81 18.80 -4.91
C GLN A 121 18.59 17.33 -5.33
N THR A 122 17.35 16.87 -5.50
CA THR A 122 17.02 15.44 -5.66
C THR A 122 16.81 14.97 -7.10
N ARG A 123 17.06 15.80 -8.12
CA ARG A 123 16.98 15.40 -9.53
C ARG A 123 17.99 14.29 -9.93
N LYS A 124 18.84 13.81 -9.01
CA LYS A 124 19.95 12.87 -9.28
C LYS A 124 19.80 11.43 -8.72
N ARG A 125 18.73 11.07 -7.98
CA ARG A 125 18.61 9.70 -7.41
C ARG A 125 17.20 9.15 -7.52
N ARG A 126 16.83 8.64 -8.68
CA ARG A 126 15.72 7.67 -8.82
C ARG A 126 16.31 6.32 -9.23
N ASN A 127 16.68 5.52 -8.26
CA ASN A 127 16.72 4.07 -8.42
C ASN A 127 15.67 3.49 -7.50
N THR A 128 14.51 3.19 -8.06
CA THR A 128 13.49 2.36 -7.43
C THR A 128 14.08 0.96 -7.30
N ALA A 129 14.25 0.50 -6.05
CA ALA A 129 14.47 -0.91 -5.79
C ALA A 129 13.22 -1.65 -6.32
N LYS A 130 13.36 -2.32 -7.46
CA LYS A 130 12.40 -3.34 -7.90
C LYS A 130 12.55 -4.50 -6.92
N GLU A 131 11.44 -4.94 -6.32
CA GLU A 131 11.39 -6.26 -5.71
C GLU A 131 11.86 -7.27 -6.77
N GLU A 132 13.00 -7.88 -6.52
CA GLU A 132 13.50 -8.96 -7.36
C GLU A 132 12.61 -10.18 -7.12
N THR A 133 11.58 -10.32 -7.97
CA THR A 133 10.88 -11.59 -8.08
C THR A 133 11.90 -12.64 -8.50
N ALA A 134 11.93 -13.74 -7.75
CA ALA A 134 12.78 -14.88 -8.05
C ALA A 134 12.66 -15.27 -9.53
N LYS A 135 13.78 -15.21 -10.26
CA LYS A 135 13.81 -15.50 -11.70
C LYS A 135 14.55 -16.81 -11.96
N MET A 136 13.90 -17.71 -12.66
CA MET A 136 14.50 -18.93 -13.16
C MET A 136 15.38 -18.61 -14.39
N SER A 137 16.62 -19.12 -14.43
CA SER A 137 17.63 -18.84 -15.48
C SER A 137 17.41 -19.58 -16.79
N GLY A 138 16.19 -19.71 -17.24
CA GLY A 138 15.79 -20.39 -18.45
C GLY A 138 14.72 -21.42 -18.18
N ARG A 139 13.79 -21.60 -19.11
CA ARG A 139 12.65 -22.52 -18.96
C ARG A 139 12.83 -23.74 -19.84
N HIS A 140 12.42 -24.90 -19.32
CA HIS A 140 12.37 -26.14 -20.09
C HIS A 140 11.33 -26.00 -21.21
N PRO A 141 11.67 -26.36 -22.48
CA PRO A 141 10.80 -26.10 -23.66
C PRO A 141 9.44 -26.79 -23.57
N ARG A 142 9.36 -27.97 -22.97
CA ARG A 142 8.12 -28.76 -22.86
C ARG A 142 7.41 -28.55 -21.51
N TYR A 143 8.12 -28.14 -20.47
CA TYR A 143 7.61 -27.98 -19.11
C TYR A 143 8.02 -26.59 -18.59
N PRO A 144 7.25 -25.53 -18.88
CA PRO A 144 7.65 -24.13 -18.57
C PRO A 144 7.88 -23.83 -17.10
N SER A 145 7.32 -24.65 -16.21
CA SER A 145 7.54 -24.56 -14.75
C SER A 145 8.92 -25.07 -14.32
N LEU A 146 9.62 -25.81 -15.18
CA LEU A 146 10.94 -26.36 -14.91
C LEU A 146 12.04 -25.52 -15.54
N SER A 147 13.20 -25.50 -14.91
CA SER A 147 14.43 -24.96 -15.49
C SER A 147 14.93 -25.79 -16.65
N ASN A 148 15.58 -25.17 -17.63
CA ASN A 148 16.29 -25.86 -18.71
C ASN A 148 17.48 -26.69 -18.23
N SER A 149 17.88 -26.54 -16.95
CA SER A 149 18.89 -27.37 -16.28
C SER A 149 18.38 -28.79 -15.99
N LEU A 150 17.09 -29.02 -16.15
CA LEU A 150 16.44 -30.29 -15.83
C LEU A 150 15.99 -31.00 -17.10
N GLU A 151 15.85 -32.31 -16.98
CA GLU A 151 15.29 -33.21 -18.01
C GLU A 151 14.27 -34.16 -17.36
N VAL A 152 13.15 -34.34 -18.01
CA VAL A 152 12.14 -35.32 -17.60
C VAL A 152 12.42 -36.62 -18.32
N ARG A 153 12.69 -37.67 -17.55
CA ARG A 153 12.93 -39.04 -18.03
C ARG A 153 11.82 -40.00 -17.59
N HIS A 154 11.75 -41.11 -18.25
CA HIS A 154 10.88 -42.21 -17.87
C HIS A 154 11.63 -43.52 -17.99
N ASN A 155 11.53 -44.36 -16.97
CA ASN A 155 11.98 -45.76 -17.00
C ASN A 155 10.94 -46.64 -16.28
N ASN A 156 11.12 -47.98 -16.38
CA ASN A 156 10.16 -48.94 -15.81
C ASN A 156 10.25 -49.09 -14.29
N ILE A 157 11.31 -48.60 -13.65
CA ILE A 157 11.54 -48.72 -12.20
C ILE A 157 11.02 -47.49 -11.46
N GLU A 158 11.40 -46.31 -11.95
CA GLU A 158 11.08 -45.04 -11.29
C GLU A 158 9.88 -44.30 -11.91
N GLY A 159 9.39 -44.80 -13.04
CA GLY A 159 8.36 -44.14 -13.81
C GLY A 159 8.88 -42.82 -14.41
N ARG A 160 8.04 -41.78 -14.37
CA ARG A 160 8.39 -40.45 -14.82
C ARG A 160 9.11 -39.70 -13.68
N HIS A 161 10.35 -39.30 -13.91
CA HIS A 161 11.19 -38.62 -12.94
C HIS A 161 11.98 -37.48 -13.59
N VAL A 162 12.54 -36.59 -12.77
CA VAL A 162 13.30 -35.41 -13.22
C VAL A 162 14.76 -35.60 -12.82
N VAL A 163 15.67 -35.36 -13.76
CA VAL A 163 17.11 -35.43 -13.54
C VAL A 163 17.79 -34.11 -13.94
N ALA A 164 18.91 -33.81 -13.30
CA ALA A 164 19.74 -32.67 -13.66
C ALA A 164 20.53 -32.98 -14.95
N ARG A 165 20.50 -32.09 -15.94
CA ARG A 165 21.28 -32.19 -17.17
C ARG A 165 22.70 -31.64 -17.04
N ARG A 166 22.95 -30.83 -16.01
CA ARG A 166 24.21 -30.19 -15.69
C ARG A 166 24.37 -30.03 -14.18
N VAL A 167 25.54 -29.60 -13.76
CA VAL A 167 25.77 -29.22 -12.36
C VAL A 167 24.82 -28.07 -11.99
N VAL A 168 24.10 -28.23 -10.89
CA VAL A 168 23.19 -27.25 -10.31
C VAL A 168 23.93 -26.53 -9.17
N GLN A 169 23.91 -25.21 -9.21
CA GLN A 169 24.54 -24.40 -8.18
C GLN A 169 23.61 -24.24 -6.98
N HIS A 170 24.21 -24.05 -5.80
CA HIS A 170 23.43 -23.77 -4.59
C HIS A 170 22.64 -22.47 -4.77
N GLY A 171 21.32 -22.50 -4.41
CA GLY A 171 20.40 -21.37 -4.56
C GLY A 171 19.80 -21.18 -5.97
N GLU A 172 20.15 -22.05 -6.94
CA GLU A 172 19.54 -22.03 -8.28
C GLU A 172 18.08 -22.48 -8.23
N ILE A 173 17.18 -21.71 -8.85
CA ILE A 173 15.76 -22.04 -8.93
C ILE A 173 15.56 -23.05 -10.05
N LEU A 174 15.17 -24.26 -9.67
CA LEU A 174 14.98 -25.39 -10.58
C LEU A 174 13.54 -25.53 -11.08
N ALA A 175 12.58 -25.12 -10.26
CA ALA A 175 11.17 -25.11 -10.63
C ALA A 175 10.47 -23.88 -10.04
N LEU A 176 9.56 -23.32 -10.81
CA LEU A 176 8.70 -22.20 -10.39
C LEU A 176 7.32 -22.46 -10.98
N GLU A 177 6.36 -22.75 -10.12
CA GLU A 177 4.99 -23.05 -10.50
C GLU A 177 4.03 -22.09 -9.81
N GLU A 178 3.08 -21.55 -10.59
CA GLU A 178 1.94 -20.82 -10.06
C GLU A 178 0.81 -21.80 -9.77
N PRO A 179 0.19 -21.75 -8.59
CA PRO A 179 -0.91 -22.65 -8.27
C PRO A 179 -2.11 -22.38 -9.19
N VAL A 180 -2.69 -23.43 -9.75
CA VAL A 180 -3.91 -23.35 -10.59
C VAL A 180 -5.11 -22.89 -9.76
N VAL A 181 -5.17 -23.36 -8.51
CA VAL A 181 -6.21 -23.02 -7.54
C VAL A 181 -5.58 -22.88 -6.16
N HIS A 182 -6.03 -21.89 -5.42
CA HIS A 182 -5.65 -21.70 -4.03
C HIS A 182 -6.85 -21.27 -3.19
N CYS A 183 -6.84 -21.60 -1.92
CA CYS A 183 -7.81 -21.12 -0.95
C CYS A 183 -7.13 -20.81 0.39
N LEU A 184 -7.72 -19.87 1.13
CA LEU A 184 -7.30 -19.57 2.48
C LEU A 184 -8.03 -20.48 3.47
N VAL A 185 -7.30 -20.98 4.44
CA VAL A 185 -7.92 -21.60 5.62
C VAL A 185 -8.55 -20.50 6.49
N SER A 186 -9.59 -20.86 7.23
CA SER A 186 -10.40 -19.90 8.00
C SER A 186 -9.59 -19.00 8.94
N THR A 187 -8.48 -19.49 9.48
CA THR A 187 -7.59 -18.74 10.38
C THR A 187 -6.80 -17.61 9.71
N HIS A 188 -6.81 -17.53 8.39
CA HIS A 188 -6.06 -16.53 7.62
C HIS A 188 -6.93 -15.60 6.76
N LEU A 189 -8.26 -15.78 6.78
CA LEU A 189 -9.19 -14.99 5.99
C LEU A 189 -9.16 -13.49 6.31
N ASP A 190 -8.81 -13.13 7.53
CA ASP A 190 -8.69 -11.75 8.02
C ASP A 190 -7.31 -11.14 7.80
N LYS A 191 -6.31 -11.96 7.46
CA LYS A 191 -4.90 -11.58 7.36
C LYS A 191 -4.38 -11.55 5.93
N ARG A 192 -5.06 -12.22 5.01
CA ARG A 192 -4.62 -12.34 3.62
C ARG A 192 -5.76 -12.10 2.64
N CYS A 193 -5.41 -11.60 1.46
CA CYS A 193 -6.34 -11.46 0.35
C CYS A 193 -6.74 -12.85 -0.18
N SER A 194 -8.04 -13.11 -0.29
CA SER A 194 -8.57 -14.38 -0.81
C SER A 194 -8.26 -14.60 -2.30
N ASN A 195 -7.92 -13.53 -3.04
CA ASN A 195 -7.62 -13.62 -4.47
C ASN A 195 -6.14 -13.84 -4.78
N CYS A 196 -5.22 -13.10 -4.11
CA CYS A 196 -3.79 -13.16 -4.43
C CYS A 196 -2.92 -13.64 -3.27
N LEU A 197 -3.50 -14.01 -2.13
CA LEU A 197 -2.85 -14.46 -0.90
C LEU A 197 -1.89 -13.45 -0.26
N ALA A 198 -1.75 -12.25 -0.80
CA ALA A 198 -0.91 -11.22 -0.22
C ALA A 198 -1.37 -10.85 1.20
N PRO A 199 -0.46 -10.52 2.12
CA PRO A 199 -0.83 -10.02 3.43
C PRO A 199 -1.69 -8.77 3.32
N VAL A 200 -2.77 -8.69 4.09
CA VAL A 200 -3.67 -7.53 4.13
C VAL A 200 -3.39 -6.75 5.40
N ILE A 201 -2.64 -5.67 5.27
CA ILE A 201 -2.26 -4.80 6.39
C ILE A 201 -3.42 -3.87 6.77
N ALA A 202 -4.13 -3.33 5.79
CA ALA A 202 -5.22 -2.38 5.97
C ALA A 202 -6.45 -2.80 5.12
N PRO A 203 -7.24 -3.76 5.62
CA PRO A 203 -8.39 -4.31 4.92
C PRO A 203 -9.49 -3.26 4.75
N LEU A 204 -10.21 -3.34 3.62
CA LEU A 204 -11.43 -2.57 3.38
C LEU A 204 -12.62 -3.51 3.37
N PRO A 205 -13.75 -3.15 4.01
CA PRO A 205 -14.95 -3.94 3.92
C PRO A 205 -15.51 -3.95 2.49
N CYS A 206 -16.00 -5.10 2.05
CA CYS A 206 -16.70 -5.22 0.79
C CYS A 206 -18.05 -4.47 0.87
N ALA A 207 -18.36 -3.68 -0.17
CA ALA A 207 -19.62 -2.94 -0.22
C ALA A 207 -20.88 -3.85 -0.26
N SER A 208 -20.72 -5.09 -0.75
CA SER A 208 -21.85 -6.02 -0.93
C SER A 208 -22.06 -6.98 0.23
N CYS A 209 -21.00 -7.42 0.92
CA CYS A 209 -21.11 -8.47 1.94
C CYS A 209 -20.46 -8.12 3.28
N SER A 210 -19.94 -6.93 3.45
CA SER A 210 -19.20 -6.47 4.66
C SER A 210 -17.99 -7.34 5.05
N GLN A 211 -17.66 -8.35 4.24
CA GLN A 211 -16.46 -9.14 4.44
C GLN A 211 -15.23 -8.37 3.94
N VAL A 212 -14.09 -8.66 4.53
CA VAL A 212 -12.82 -8.00 4.23
C VAL A 212 -12.28 -8.48 2.87
N ARG A 213 -11.83 -7.54 2.07
CA ARG A 213 -11.07 -7.78 0.85
C ARG A 213 -9.67 -7.19 0.95
#